data_114a16839553b8344570b501e0c56f68
#
_entry.id   114a16839553b8344570b501e0c56f68
#
_cell.length_a   1.000
_cell.length_b   1.000
_cell.length_c   1.000
_cell.angle_alpha   90.00
_cell.angle_beta   90.00
_cell.angle_gamma   90.00
#
_symmetry.space_group_name_H-M   'P 1'
#
loop_
_entity.id
_entity.type
_entity.pdbx_description
1 polymer ?
#
loop_
_entity_poly.entity_id
_entity_poly.type
_entity_poly.pdbx_seq_one_letter_code
_entity_poly.pdbx_strand_id
1 'polypeptide(L)'
;MFNESDKSISVTLRNNNEKLPYLAQSWLEDEKGNKITSPLAVLPPVQRIDAMMNGQVKIQALPDIHSLPSDRESLFYYNVREIPPKTGKANTLQIALQTRIKLFWRPKALEKIDMRKPWQFKVTLTRSGQDYTVNNPTPYHVIISDASTQKKGLTAAGFKPLVMPPKTSQPLKAKMASAPVLTYINDYGARMPLIFRCEGNTCKVDEDQSSKG
;
A
#
# COMPACT_ATOMS: atom_id res chain seq x y z
N MET A 1 -3.05 -7.03 -3.65
CA MET A 1 -4.46 -6.76 -3.97
C MET A 1 -5.29 -7.98 -3.64
N PHE A 2 -6.50 -7.84 -3.08
CA PHE A 2 -7.48 -8.90 -2.86
C PHE A 2 -8.78 -8.45 -3.53
N ASN A 3 -9.16 -9.09 -4.62
CA ASN A 3 -10.39 -8.78 -5.33
C ASN A 3 -11.57 -9.53 -4.72
N GLU A 4 -12.76 -8.97 -4.76
CA GLU A 4 -13.96 -9.63 -4.26
C GLU A 4 -14.24 -10.96 -4.99
N SER A 5 -13.85 -11.06 -6.27
CA SER A 5 -13.94 -12.31 -7.03
C SER A 5 -13.03 -13.42 -6.50
N ASP A 6 -11.99 -13.06 -5.72
CA ASP A 6 -11.07 -14.01 -5.10
C ASP A 6 -11.67 -14.53 -3.79
N LYS A 7 -11.75 -15.86 -3.60
CA LYS A 7 -12.15 -16.44 -2.31
C LYS A 7 -11.03 -16.34 -1.27
N SER A 8 -9.80 -16.32 -1.74
CA SER A 8 -8.60 -16.23 -0.92
C SER A 8 -7.38 -15.88 -1.77
N ILE A 9 -6.36 -15.34 -1.13
CA ILE A 9 -5.03 -15.14 -1.71
C ILE A 9 -3.99 -15.86 -0.86
N SER A 10 -2.89 -16.28 -1.49
CA SER A 10 -1.78 -16.94 -0.81
C SER A 10 -0.55 -16.05 -0.77
N VAL A 11 0.13 -16.04 0.38
CA VAL A 11 1.40 -15.37 0.60
C VAL A 11 2.46 -16.42 0.89
N THR A 12 3.49 -16.47 0.06
CA THR A 12 4.64 -17.36 0.30
C THR A 12 5.64 -16.65 1.21
N LEU A 13 6.03 -17.34 2.27
CA LEU A 13 7.08 -16.92 3.21
C LEU A 13 8.29 -17.82 3.00
N ARG A 14 9.49 -17.24 2.96
CA ARG A 14 10.72 -18.01 2.82
C ARG A 14 11.62 -17.78 4.02
N ASN A 15 12.08 -18.87 4.63
CA ASN A 15 13.15 -18.82 5.62
C ASN A 15 14.50 -18.94 4.90
N ASN A 16 15.25 -17.84 4.84
CA ASN A 16 16.57 -17.80 4.20
C ASN A 16 17.70 -18.19 5.18
N ASN A 17 17.39 -18.55 6.43
CA ASN A 17 18.39 -19.04 7.35
C ASN A 17 18.82 -20.46 6.96
N GLU A 18 20.13 -20.69 6.86
CA GLU A 18 20.68 -21.98 6.40
C GLU A 18 20.59 -23.10 7.45
N LYS A 19 20.43 -22.75 8.73
CA LYS A 19 20.59 -23.71 9.84
C LYS A 19 19.40 -23.79 10.78
N LEU A 20 18.65 -22.70 10.93
CA LEU A 20 17.67 -22.57 12.00
C LEU A 20 16.24 -22.48 11.45
N PRO A 21 15.30 -23.21 12.04
CA PRO A 21 13.89 -23.00 11.79
C PRO A 21 13.43 -21.71 12.48
N TYR A 22 12.38 -21.07 11.90
CA TYR A 22 11.70 -19.92 12.49
C TYR A 22 10.20 -20.17 12.56
N LEU A 23 9.54 -19.56 13.54
CA LEU A 23 8.09 -19.46 13.50
C LEU A 23 7.71 -18.16 12.76
N ALA A 24 6.78 -18.28 11.83
CA ALA A 24 6.14 -17.14 11.18
C ALA A 24 4.78 -16.92 11.84
N GLN A 25 4.62 -15.82 12.56
CA GLN A 25 3.36 -15.37 13.12
C GLN A 25 2.75 -14.32 12.20
N SER A 26 1.55 -14.59 11.67
CA SER A 26 0.85 -13.73 10.72
C SER A 26 -0.48 -13.27 11.27
N TRP A 27 -0.85 -12.01 10.97
CA TRP A 27 -2.16 -11.44 11.34
C TRP A 27 -2.54 -10.29 10.40
N LEU A 28 -3.80 -9.90 10.48
CA LEU A 28 -4.31 -8.73 9.78
C LEU A 28 -4.61 -7.60 10.77
N GLU A 29 -4.52 -6.38 10.25
CA GLU A 29 -4.94 -5.17 10.93
C GLU A 29 -5.89 -4.38 10.02
N ASP A 30 -6.82 -3.66 10.64
CA ASP A 30 -7.65 -2.66 9.95
C ASP A 30 -6.82 -1.40 9.59
N GLU A 31 -7.44 -0.43 8.96
CA GLU A 31 -6.82 0.85 8.58
C GLU A 31 -6.27 1.61 9.81
N LYS A 32 -6.87 1.43 10.98
CA LYS A 32 -6.48 2.07 12.24
C LYS A 32 -5.34 1.34 12.96
N GLY A 33 -4.95 0.15 12.48
CA GLY A 33 -3.91 -0.69 13.08
C GLY A 33 -4.41 -1.64 14.17
N ASN A 34 -5.72 -1.82 14.32
CA ASN A 34 -6.27 -2.82 15.23
C ASN A 34 -6.20 -4.20 14.60
N LYS A 35 -5.76 -5.20 15.38
CA LYS A 35 -5.80 -6.60 14.93
C LYS A 35 -7.23 -7.05 14.69
N ILE A 36 -7.43 -7.74 13.57
CA ILE A 36 -8.72 -8.27 13.17
C ILE A 36 -8.65 -9.76 12.87
N THR A 37 -9.78 -10.44 13.01
CA THR A 37 -10.01 -11.83 12.61
C THR A 37 -11.21 -11.97 11.67
N SER A 38 -11.92 -10.88 11.40
CA SER A 38 -13.02 -10.70 10.47
C SER A 38 -12.90 -9.28 9.88
N PRO A 39 -13.32 -9.02 8.64
CA PRO A 39 -13.94 -9.91 7.64
C PRO A 39 -12.93 -10.75 6.85
N LEU A 40 -11.65 -10.64 7.14
CA LEU A 40 -10.57 -11.42 6.55
C LEU A 40 -9.85 -12.21 7.65
N ALA A 41 -9.49 -13.46 7.35
CA ALA A 41 -8.74 -14.32 8.26
C ALA A 41 -7.43 -14.81 7.65
N VAL A 42 -6.42 -15.03 8.51
CA VAL A 42 -5.10 -15.57 8.15
C VAL A 42 -5.01 -17.03 8.59
N LEU A 43 -4.62 -17.93 7.68
CA LEU A 43 -4.56 -19.36 7.91
C LEU A 43 -3.26 -19.97 7.35
N PRO A 44 -2.42 -20.63 8.14
CA PRO A 44 -2.46 -20.64 9.61
C PRO A 44 -1.91 -19.32 10.19
N PRO A 45 -2.35 -18.90 11.40
CA PRO A 45 -1.84 -17.68 12.03
C PRO A 45 -0.40 -17.82 12.53
N VAL A 46 0.03 -19.05 12.79
CA VAL A 46 1.42 -19.37 13.16
C VAL A 46 1.83 -20.66 12.47
N GLN A 47 3.02 -20.67 11.87
CA GLN A 47 3.61 -21.86 11.31
C GLN A 47 5.13 -21.89 11.51
N ARG A 48 5.68 -23.09 11.63
CA ARG A 48 7.12 -23.31 11.59
C ARG A 48 7.57 -23.42 10.15
N ILE A 49 8.67 -22.72 9.82
CA ILE A 49 9.33 -22.81 8.52
C ILE A 49 10.76 -23.25 8.78
N ASP A 50 11.11 -24.44 8.31
CA ASP A 50 12.44 -25.00 8.50
C ASP A 50 13.50 -24.24 7.69
N ALA A 51 14.76 -24.47 7.98
CA ALA A 51 15.89 -23.82 7.32
C ALA A 51 15.79 -23.97 5.80
N MET A 52 15.98 -22.88 5.05
CA MET A 52 15.92 -22.82 3.59
C MET A 52 14.57 -23.24 2.95
N MET A 53 13.53 -23.45 3.77
CA MET A 53 12.21 -23.88 3.29
C MET A 53 11.24 -22.71 3.12
N ASN A 54 10.18 -22.99 2.38
CA ASN A 54 9.05 -22.09 2.19
C ASN A 54 7.87 -22.50 3.08
N GLY A 55 7.14 -21.50 3.60
CA GLY A 55 5.82 -21.65 4.17
C GLY A 55 4.78 -20.91 3.32
N GLN A 56 3.52 -21.25 3.48
CA GLN A 56 2.43 -20.57 2.82
C GLN A 56 1.37 -20.13 3.82
N VAL A 57 0.96 -18.88 3.70
CA VAL A 57 -0.14 -18.31 4.47
C VAL A 57 -1.27 -17.97 3.51
N LYS A 58 -2.48 -18.39 3.84
CA LYS A 58 -3.69 -18.06 3.10
C LYS A 58 -4.43 -16.93 3.81
N ILE A 59 -4.77 -15.89 3.09
CA ILE A 59 -5.70 -14.85 3.54
C ILE A 59 -7.05 -15.18 2.90
N GLN A 60 -8.06 -15.42 3.73
CA GLN A 60 -9.38 -15.88 3.30
C GLN A 60 -10.46 -14.85 3.63
N ALA A 61 -11.35 -14.60 2.68
CA ALA A 61 -12.56 -13.83 2.92
C ALA A 61 -13.57 -14.66 3.74
N LEU A 62 -14.14 -14.05 4.77
CA LEU A 62 -15.21 -14.60 5.60
C LEU A 62 -16.58 -14.01 5.16
N PRO A 63 -17.72 -14.57 5.60
CA PRO A 63 -19.04 -14.08 5.21
C PRO A 63 -19.24 -12.57 5.45
N ASP A 64 -18.67 -12.03 6.53
CA ASP A 64 -18.75 -10.60 6.88
C ASP A 64 -18.07 -9.68 5.87
N ILE A 65 -17.37 -10.22 4.87
CA ILE A 65 -16.72 -9.43 3.81
C ILE A 65 -17.72 -8.55 3.06
N HIS A 66 -18.98 -8.98 2.96
CA HIS A 66 -20.06 -8.23 2.32
C HIS A 66 -20.54 -7.02 3.12
N SER A 67 -20.06 -6.83 4.36
CA SER A 67 -20.29 -5.61 5.14
C SER A 67 -19.37 -4.45 4.72
N LEU A 68 -18.31 -4.72 3.97
CA LEU A 68 -17.41 -3.69 3.45
C LEU A 68 -18.11 -2.85 2.37
N PRO A 69 -17.70 -1.57 2.23
CA PRO A 69 -18.22 -0.71 1.16
C PRO A 69 -18.05 -1.34 -0.21
N SER A 70 -19.13 -1.41 -1.00
CA SER A 70 -19.11 -1.94 -2.37
C SER A 70 -18.76 -0.88 -3.43
N ASP A 71 -18.72 0.42 -3.04
CA ASP A 71 -18.49 1.57 -3.90
C ASP A 71 -17.04 2.08 -3.87
N ARG A 72 -16.18 1.47 -3.04
CA ARG A 72 -14.76 1.89 -2.87
C ARG A 72 -13.90 0.77 -2.30
N GLU A 73 -12.60 0.89 -2.45
CA GLU A 73 -11.63 0.01 -1.80
C GLU A 73 -11.62 0.17 -0.28
N SER A 74 -11.29 -0.93 0.41
CA SER A 74 -10.97 -0.95 1.84
C SER A 74 -9.50 -1.31 2.05
N LEU A 75 -8.85 -0.66 3.02
CA LEU A 75 -7.44 -0.88 3.36
C LEU A 75 -7.31 -1.75 4.60
N PHE A 76 -6.50 -2.78 4.49
CA PHE A 76 -6.02 -3.62 5.57
C PHE A 76 -4.49 -3.68 5.54
N TYR A 77 -3.91 -4.22 6.59
CA TYR A 77 -2.48 -4.52 6.65
C TYR A 77 -2.27 -5.99 6.98
N TYR A 78 -1.51 -6.67 6.15
CA TYR A 78 -0.98 -7.98 6.47
C TYR A 78 0.36 -7.84 7.17
N ASN A 79 0.49 -8.50 8.30
CA ASN A 79 1.70 -8.52 9.11
C ASN A 79 2.23 -9.93 9.19
N VAL A 80 3.54 -10.06 9.14
CA VAL A 80 4.26 -11.29 9.50
C VAL A 80 5.44 -10.95 10.38
N ARG A 81 5.56 -11.64 11.51
CA ARG A 81 6.68 -11.54 12.44
C ARG A 81 7.42 -12.87 12.44
N GLU A 82 8.72 -12.81 12.26
CA GLU A 82 9.59 -13.96 12.49
C GLU A 82 9.90 -14.08 13.99
N ILE A 83 9.82 -15.30 14.49
CA ILE A 83 10.16 -15.63 15.87
C ILE A 83 11.29 -16.64 15.83
N PRO A 84 12.51 -16.23 16.25
CA PRO A 84 13.66 -17.11 16.25
C PRO A 84 13.51 -18.21 17.31
N PRO A 85 14.16 -19.36 17.14
CA PRO A 85 14.20 -20.40 18.18
C PRO A 85 14.87 -19.87 19.45
N LYS A 86 14.42 -20.35 20.61
CA LYS A 86 15.06 -20.00 21.89
C LYS A 86 16.53 -20.43 21.89
N THR A 87 17.40 -19.53 22.34
CA THR A 87 18.81 -19.86 22.59
C THR A 87 19.04 -20.11 24.07
N GLY A 88 19.81 -21.14 24.39
CA GLY A 88 20.25 -21.39 25.77
C GLY A 88 21.48 -20.58 26.20
N LYS A 89 22.00 -19.70 25.33
CA LYS A 89 23.19 -18.90 25.62
C LYS A 89 22.81 -17.66 26.44
N ALA A 90 23.49 -17.46 27.56
CA ALA A 90 23.40 -16.25 28.37
C ALA A 90 23.88 -15.03 27.55
N ASN A 91 23.35 -13.84 27.85
CA ASN A 91 23.75 -12.56 27.24
C ASN A 91 23.65 -12.52 25.71
N THR A 92 22.62 -13.17 25.13
CA THR A 92 22.37 -13.17 23.69
C THR A 92 21.20 -12.24 23.37
N LEU A 93 21.42 -11.27 22.47
CA LEU A 93 20.35 -10.46 21.90
C LEU A 93 19.66 -11.25 20.79
N GLN A 94 18.34 -11.42 20.90
CA GLN A 94 17.50 -11.98 19.83
C GLN A 94 16.64 -10.87 19.23
N ILE A 95 16.71 -10.70 17.91
CA ILE A 95 15.92 -9.72 17.18
C ILE A 95 14.83 -10.47 16.40
N ALA A 96 13.58 -10.05 16.57
CA ALA A 96 12.45 -10.50 15.78
C ALA A 96 12.09 -9.40 14.78
N LEU A 97 12.15 -9.70 13.49
CA LEU A 97 11.74 -8.77 12.44
C LEU A 97 10.24 -8.92 12.16
N GLN A 98 9.61 -7.80 11.85
CA GLN A 98 8.22 -7.75 11.42
C GLN A 98 8.11 -7.03 10.09
N THR A 99 7.44 -7.66 9.14
CA THR A 99 7.05 -7.06 7.87
C THR A 99 5.58 -6.71 7.93
N ARG A 100 5.22 -5.49 7.52
CA ARG A 100 3.85 -4.97 7.45
C ARG A 100 3.60 -4.45 6.05
N ILE A 101 2.67 -5.04 5.31
CA ILE A 101 2.33 -4.65 3.94
C ILE A 101 0.85 -4.27 3.82
N LYS A 102 0.55 -3.35 2.91
CA LYS A 102 -0.83 -2.95 2.61
C LYS A 102 -1.54 -4.06 1.85
N LEU A 103 -2.78 -4.31 2.22
CA LEU A 103 -3.70 -5.21 1.57
C LEU A 103 -4.97 -4.43 1.24
N PHE A 104 -5.23 -4.21 -0.06
CA PHE A 104 -6.44 -3.55 -0.51
C PHE A 104 -7.48 -4.59 -0.88
N TRP A 105 -8.65 -4.49 -0.27
CA TRP A 105 -9.84 -5.19 -0.72
C TRP A 105 -10.50 -4.35 -1.82
N ARG A 106 -10.77 -4.98 -2.97
CA ARG A 106 -11.37 -4.32 -4.13
C ARG A 106 -12.71 -4.97 -4.46
N PRO A 107 -13.84 -4.21 -4.36
CA PRO A 107 -15.16 -4.69 -4.75
C PRO A 107 -15.20 -5.08 -6.23
N LYS A 108 -16.05 -6.04 -6.57
CA LYS A 108 -16.21 -6.59 -7.93
C LYS A 108 -16.50 -5.50 -8.98
N ALA A 109 -17.28 -4.50 -8.62
CA ALA A 109 -17.59 -3.37 -9.49
C ALA A 109 -16.36 -2.54 -9.89
N LEU A 110 -15.26 -2.64 -9.12
CA LEU A 110 -14.01 -1.89 -9.30
C LEU A 110 -12.85 -2.73 -9.85
N GLU A 111 -13.04 -4.02 -10.09
CA GLU A 111 -11.97 -4.93 -10.54
C GLU A 111 -11.50 -4.65 -11.98
N LYS A 112 -12.40 -4.14 -12.83
CA LYS A 112 -12.06 -3.83 -14.23
C LYS A 112 -11.36 -2.48 -14.32
N ILE A 113 -10.05 -2.51 -14.55
CA ILE A 113 -9.19 -1.33 -14.65
C ILE A 113 -8.59 -1.25 -16.06
N ASP A 114 -8.68 -0.07 -16.69
CA ASP A 114 -7.92 0.22 -17.91
C ASP A 114 -6.53 0.74 -17.53
N MET A 115 -5.52 -0.09 -17.68
CA MET A 115 -4.13 0.26 -17.37
C MET A 115 -3.55 1.37 -18.26
N ARG A 116 -4.17 1.65 -19.42
CA ARG A 116 -3.76 2.75 -20.29
C ARG A 116 -4.26 4.10 -19.80
N LYS A 117 -5.33 4.08 -18.97
CA LYS A 117 -5.89 5.24 -18.29
C LYS A 117 -6.03 4.96 -16.79
N PRO A 118 -4.91 4.89 -16.08
CA PRO A 118 -4.92 4.54 -14.66
C PRO A 118 -5.71 5.58 -13.88
N TRP A 119 -6.46 5.11 -12.88
CA TRP A 119 -7.31 5.99 -12.07
C TRP A 119 -6.54 7.11 -11.38
N GLN A 120 -5.25 6.95 -11.18
CA GLN A 120 -4.37 7.96 -10.59
C GLN A 120 -4.32 9.23 -11.44
N PHE A 121 -4.61 9.16 -12.74
CA PHE A 121 -4.69 10.35 -13.60
C PHE A 121 -5.86 11.26 -13.26
N LYS A 122 -6.84 10.80 -12.49
CA LYS A 122 -7.95 11.62 -11.97
C LYS A 122 -7.59 12.42 -10.72
N VAL A 123 -6.41 12.19 -10.14
CA VAL A 123 -5.90 12.97 -9.00
C VAL A 123 -5.72 14.42 -9.43
N THR A 124 -6.12 15.35 -8.58
CA THR A 124 -5.91 16.77 -8.79
C THR A 124 -5.18 17.39 -7.61
N LEU A 125 -4.61 18.57 -7.84
CA LEU A 125 -4.06 19.39 -6.76
C LEU A 125 -4.79 20.70 -6.66
N THR A 126 -4.99 21.16 -5.42
CA THR A 126 -5.42 22.53 -5.12
C THR A 126 -4.24 23.26 -4.51
N ARG A 127 -3.87 24.40 -5.12
CA ARG A 127 -2.74 25.24 -4.68
C ARG A 127 -3.21 26.37 -3.77
N SER A 128 -2.46 26.61 -2.69
CA SER A 128 -2.61 27.76 -1.81
C SER A 128 -1.23 28.32 -1.46
N GLY A 129 -0.78 29.33 -2.21
CA GLY A 129 0.60 29.84 -2.11
C GLY A 129 1.62 28.77 -2.55
N GLN A 130 2.45 28.30 -1.60
CA GLN A 130 3.42 27.22 -1.80
C GLN A 130 2.92 25.87 -1.27
N ASP A 131 1.71 25.82 -0.73
CA ASP A 131 1.10 24.60 -0.22
C ASP A 131 0.18 23.97 -1.26
N TYR A 132 0.13 22.66 -1.27
CA TYR A 132 -0.72 21.87 -2.16
C TYR A 132 -1.55 20.88 -1.36
N THR A 133 -2.80 20.76 -1.74
CA THR A 133 -3.70 19.69 -1.29
C THR A 133 -3.90 18.70 -2.42
N VAL A 134 -3.62 17.44 -2.16
CA VAL A 134 -3.86 16.34 -3.10
C VAL A 134 -5.31 15.90 -2.94
N ASN A 135 -6.06 15.84 -4.03
CA ASN A 135 -7.45 15.40 -4.06
C ASN A 135 -7.55 14.06 -4.82
N ASN A 136 -8.06 13.05 -4.16
CA ASN A 136 -8.36 11.75 -4.76
C ASN A 136 -9.88 11.60 -4.94
N PRO A 137 -10.45 11.88 -6.12
CA PRO A 137 -11.88 11.74 -6.35
C PRO A 137 -12.30 10.29 -6.66
N THR A 138 -11.35 9.38 -6.77
CA THR A 138 -11.60 8.01 -7.24
C THR A 138 -12.07 7.08 -6.13
N PRO A 139 -12.68 5.95 -6.46
CA PRO A 139 -13.04 4.92 -5.48
C PRO A 139 -11.84 4.05 -5.04
N TYR A 140 -10.64 4.32 -5.51
CA TYR A 140 -9.43 3.56 -5.22
C TYR A 140 -8.51 4.32 -4.29
N HIS A 141 -7.66 3.61 -3.57
CA HIS A 141 -6.54 4.23 -2.87
C HIS A 141 -5.47 4.70 -3.85
N VAL A 142 -4.84 5.80 -3.54
CA VAL A 142 -3.68 6.30 -4.29
C VAL A 142 -2.49 6.41 -3.34
N ILE A 143 -1.40 5.71 -3.67
CA ILE A 143 -0.16 5.74 -2.89
C ILE A 143 0.79 6.71 -3.57
N ILE A 144 1.07 7.84 -2.92
CA ILE A 144 2.09 8.79 -3.36
C ILE A 144 3.37 8.51 -2.57
N SER A 145 4.38 8.03 -3.27
CA SER A 145 5.66 7.63 -2.67
C SER A 145 6.73 8.72 -2.71
N ASP A 146 6.54 9.73 -3.56
CA ASP A 146 7.49 10.83 -3.71
C ASP A 146 6.83 12.10 -4.27
N ALA A 147 7.41 13.26 -3.97
CA ALA A 147 7.10 14.55 -4.55
C ALA A 147 8.39 15.29 -4.85
N SER A 148 8.53 15.80 -6.07
CA SER A 148 9.72 16.51 -6.54
C SER A 148 9.32 17.71 -7.42
N THR A 149 10.27 18.58 -7.75
CA THR A 149 10.05 19.72 -8.67
C THR A 149 10.13 19.33 -10.14
N GLN A 150 10.68 18.16 -10.43
CA GLN A 150 10.85 17.63 -11.80
C GLN A 150 10.87 16.11 -11.79
N LYS A 151 10.60 15.51 -12.96
CA LYS A 151 10.65 14.06 -13.15
C LYS A 151 12.04 13.52 -12.77
N LYS A 152 12.07 12.48 -11.92
CA LYS A 152 13.31 11.89 -11.36
C LYS A 152 14.17 12.90 -10.57
N GLY A 153 13.56 13.98 -10.08
CA GLY A 153 14.21 14.95 -9.22
C GLY A 153 14.38 14.47 -7.78
N LEU A 154 15.08 15.28 -6.99
CA LEU A 154 15.23 15.02 -5.56
C LEU A 154 13.88 15.21 -4.85
N THR A 155 13.64 14.38 -3.85
CA THR A 155 12.45 14.47 -2.99
C THR A 155 12.39 15.86 -2.33
N ALA A 156 11.24 16.49 -2.39
CA ALA A 156 11.01 17.79 -1.79
C ALA A 156 11.18 17.74 -0.27
N ALA A 157 11.82 18.76 0.29
CA ALA A 157 12.04 18.85 1.73
C ALA A 157 10.71 18.81 2.49
N GLY A 158 10.66 18.00 3.55
CA GLY A 158 9.47 17.83 4.38
C GLY A 158 8.42 16.87 3.83
N PHE A 159 8.56 16.37 2.59
CA PHE A 159 7.63 15.39 2.04
C PHE A 159 7.62 14.11 2.86
N LYS A 160 6.41 13.58 3.06
CA LYS A 160 6.19 12.25 3.64
C LYS A 160 5.25 11.47 2.72
N PRO A 161 5.52 10.18 2.46
CA PRO A 161 4.64 9.35 1.65
C PRO A 161 3.19 9.38 2.15
N LEU A 162 2.26 9.46 1.19
CA LEU A 162 0.82 9.53 1.46
C LEU A 162 0.14 8.25 1.00
N VAL A 163 -0.81 7.78 1.79
CA VAL A 163 -1.81 6.80 1.36
C VAL A 163 -3.14 7.55 1.35
N MET A 164 -3.60 7.88 0.15
CA MET A 164 -4.85 8.64 -0.05
C MET A 164 -6.02 7.67 -0.05
N PRO A 165 -6.93 7.72 0.94
CA PRO A 165 -8.16 6.96 0.87
C PRO A 165 -9.04 7.39 -0.31
N PRO A 166 -9.98 6.54 -0.74
CA PRO A 166 -10.96 6.88 -1.76
C PRO A 166 -11.76 8.14 -1.41
N LYS A 167 -12.00 9.02 -2.40
CA LYS A 167 -12.86 10.21 -2.28
C LYS A 167 -12.44 11.17 -1.14
N THR A 168 -11.13 11.33 -0.92
CA THR A 168 -10.58 12.20 0.13
C THR A 168 -9.56 13.18 -0.42
N SER A 169 -9.28 14.20 0.40
CA SER A 169 -8.24 15.20 0.16
C SER A 169 -7.29 15.26 1.34
N GLN A 170 -5.99 15.41 1.07
CA GLN A 170 -4.96 15.50 2.10
C GLN A 170 -3.90 16.53 1.71
N PRO A 171 -3.32 17.26 2.69
CA PRO A 171 -2.23 18.19 2.42
C PRO A 171 -0.98 17.44 1.98
N LEU A 172 -0.34 17.94 0.93
CA LEU A 172 1.00 17.54 0.53
C LEU A 172 1.99 18.22 1.47
N LYS A 173 2.47 17.52 2.46
CA LYS A 173 3.37 18.07 3.50
C LYS A 173 4.77 18.45 2.95
N ALA A 174 4.78 19.27 1.89
CA ALA A 174 5.99 19.84 1.28
C ALA A 174 5.62 21.19 0.66
N LYS A 175 6.44 22.22 0.88
CA LYS A 175 6.27 23.52 0.24
C LYS A 175 6.98 23.54 -1.09
N MET A 176 6.29 23.98 -2.15
CA MET A 176 6.82 23.98 -3.49
C MET A 176 6.40 25.26 -4.24
N ALA A 177 7.36 25.89 -4.88
CA ALA A 177 7.11 27.13 -5.65
C ALA A 177 6.35 26.87 -6.95
N SER A 178 6.54 25.69 -7.54
CA SER A 178 5.87 25.26 -8.78
C SER A 178 5.04 23.99 -8.55
N ALA A 179 4.21 23.63 -9.53
CA ALA A 179 3.46 22.37 -9.46
C ALA A 179 4.41 21.18 -9.26
N PRO A 180 4.14 20.31 -8.28
CA PRO A 180 4.99 19.15 -8.03
C PRO A 180 4.81 18.09 -9.12
N VAL A 181 5.86 17.29 -9.32
CA VAL A 181 5.75 15.97 -9.92
C VAL A 181 5.57 14.98 -8.75
N LEU A 182 4.44 14.31 -8.70
CA LEU A 182 4.20 13.26 -7.71
C LEU A 182 4.56 11.90 -8.31
N THR A 183 5.11 11.00 -7.49
CA THR A 183 5.35 9.62 -7.90
C THR A 183 4.35 8.73 -7.18
N TYR A 184 3.49 8.03 -7.93
CA TYR A 184 2.57 7.05 -7.35
C TYR A 184 3.11 5.62 -7.51
N ILE A 185 2.59 4.71 -6.70
CA ILE A 185 2.84 3.27 -6.83
C ILE A 185 1.58 2.63 -7.41
N ASN A 186 1.73 1.91 -8.52
CA ASN A 186 0.63 1.17 -9.15
C ASN A 186 0.41 -0.20 -8.49
N ASP A 187 -0.61 -0.95 -8.93
CA ASP A 187 -0.96 -2.27 -8.40
C ASP A 187 0.14 -3.33 -8.53
N TYR A 188 1.10 -3.12 -9.43
CA TYR A 188 2.25 -4.00 -9.66
C TYR A 188 3.52 -3.56 -8.91
N GLY A 189 3.44 -2.50 -8.11
CA GLY A 189 4.55 -1.95 -7.35
C GLY A 189 5.49 -1.03 -8.15
N ALA A 190 5.16 -0.72 -9.41
CA ALA A 190 5.96 0.19 -10.21
C ALA A 190 5.71 1.64 -9.77
N ARG A 191 6.80 2.44 -9.78
CA ARG A 191 6.78 3.87 -9.49
C ARG A 191 6.56 4.65 -10.79
N MET A 192 5.47 5.38 -10.86
CA MET A 192 5.05 6.12 -12.05
C MET A 192 4.85 7.61 -11.74
N PRO A 193 5.25 8.53 -12.64
CA PRO A 193 5.10 9.96 -12.41
C PRO A 193 3.65 10.43 -12.65
N LEU A 194 3.22 11.42 -11.87
CA LEU A 194 2.07 12.29 -12.16
C LEU A 194 2.61 13.70 -12.37
N ILE A 195 2.55 14.18 -13.59
CA ILE A 195 2.95 15.53 -13.96
C ILE A 195 1.69 16.38 -14.05
N PHE A 196 1.71 17.57 -13.47
CA PHE A 196 0.52 18.40 -13.35
C PHE A 196 0.64 19.66 -14.20
N ARG A 197 -0.48 20.05 -14.82
CA ARG A 197 -0.69 21.36 -15.44
C ARG A 197 -1.70 22.13 -14.61
N CYS A 198 -1.32 23.36 -14.21
CA CYS A 198 -2.13 24.20 -13.34
C CYS A 198 -2.81 25.31 -14.15
N GLU A 199 -4.08 25.54 -13.87
CA GLU A 199 -4.89 26.68 -14.29
C GLU A 199 -5.43 27.35 -13.04
N GLY A 200 -4.91 28.54 -12.74
CA GLY A 200 -5.18 29.20 -11.46
C GLY A 200 -4.70 28.35 -10.27
N ASN A 201 -5.60 28.06 -9.35
CA ASN A 201 -5.32 27.29 -8.15
C ASN A 201 -5.57 25.76 -8.29
N THR A 202 -6.05 25.32 -9.45
CA THR A 202 -6.34 23.92 -9.71
C THR A 202 -5.33 23.33 -10.66
N CYS A 203 -4.75 22.17 -10.32
CA CYS A 203 -3.84 21.44 -11.18
C CYS A 203 -4.42 20.07 -11.52
N LYS A 204 -4.43 19.74 -12.79
CA LYS A 204 -4.84 18.43 -13.31
C LYS A 204 -3.64 17.67 -13.85
N VAL A 205 -3.71 16.35 -13.85
CA VAL A 205 -2.66 15.51 -14.42
C VAL A 205 -2.58 15.75 -15.93
N ASP A 206 -1.38 16.00 -16.43
CA ASP A 206 -1.05 15.97 -17.86
C ASP A 206 -0.80 14.50 -18.24
N GLU A 207 -1.83 13.87 -18.81
CA GLU A 207 -1.83 12.44 -19.13
C GLU A 207 -0.73 12.07 -20.13
N ASP A 208 -0.48 12.94 -21.15
CA ASP A 208 0.51 12.68 -22.19
C ASP A 208 1.94 12.66 -21.63
N GLN A 209 2.26 13.59 -20.73
CA GLN A 209 3.57 13.64 -20.10
C GLN A 209 3.74 12.56 -19.02
N SER A 210 2.67 12.21 -18.31
CA SER A 210 2.67 11.18 -17.28
C SER A 210 2.77 9.77 -17.85
N SER A 211 2.21 9.52 -19.03
CA SER A 211 2.27 8.22 -19.72
C SER A 211 3.65 7.88 -20.28
N LYS A 212 4.50 8.88 -20.52
CA LYS A 212 5.88 8.73 -21.03
C LYS A 212 6.88 8.46 -19.90
N GLY A 213 6.48 7.65 -18.91
CA GLY A 213 7.19 7.30 -17.68
C GLY A 213 8.58 6.71 -17.83
#